data_5135bbc9ffcf0ad5c8c2cc41445f687f
#
_entry.id   5135bbc9ffcf0ad5c8c2cc41445f687f
#
_cell.length_a   1.000
_cell.length_b   1.000
_cell.length_c   1.000
_cell.angle_alpha   90.00
_cell.angle_beta   90.00
_cell.angle_gamma   90.00
#
_symmetry.space_group_name_H-M   'P 1'
#
loop_
_entity.id
_entity.type
_entity.pdbx_description
1 polymer ?
#
loop_
_entity_poly.entity_id
_entity_poly.type
_entity_poly.pdbx_seq_one_letter_code
_entity_poly.pdbx_strand_id
1 'polypeptide(L)'
;GPDQALVPPSGDGRRKVMRLLAVALGTMDKVVAVNYERRFRPKEIWHRPWLEQCDKQVTDGYRWLDNAFEGEWLAGTNMTQADITLAVFWDFGRATRPNFMDRLGCGRIAEMAHLLEATAPFQATQREAEPLPSNALE
;
A
#
# COMPACT_ATOMS: atom_id res chain seq x y z
N GLY A 1 -7.47 -25.52 3.51
CA GLY A 1 -8.42 -26.01 2.51
C GLY A 1 -8.84 -24.93 1.53
N PRO A 2 -9.56 -25.23 0.45
CA PRO A 2 -9.99 -24.25 -0.55
C PRO A 2 -10.78 -23.07 0.03
N ASP A 3 -11.53 -23.31 1.10
CA ASP A 3 -12.35 -22.31 1.79
C ASP A 3 -11.53 -21.29 2.61
N GLN A 4 -10.24 -21.52 2.79
CA GLN A 4 -9.29 -20.64 3.47
C GLN A 4 -8.25 -20.05 2.52
N ALA A 5 -8.43 -20.21 1.21
CA ALA A 5 -7.51 -19.69 0.23
C ALA A 5 -7.59 -18.16 0.17
N LEU A 6 -6.47 -17.48 0.40
CA LEU A 6 -6.36 -16.02 0.32
C LEU A 6 -6.64 -15.46 -1.09
N VAL A 7 -6.54 -16.32 -2.11
CA VAL A 7 -6.92 -16.01 -3.48
C VAL A 7 -7.88 -17.09 -3.96
N PRO A 8 -9.11 -16.77 -4.33
CA PRO A 8 -10.05 -17.74 -4.86
C PRO A 8 -9.46 -18.51 -6.04
N PRO A 9 -9.78 -19.82 -6.20
CA PRO A 9 -9.14 -20.67 -7.21
C PRO A 9 -9.52 -20.28 -8.65
N SER A 10 -10.71 -19.72 -8.84
CA SER A 10 -11.25 -19.37 -10.17
C SER A 10 -12.39 -18.35 -10.10
N GLY A 11 -12.96 -18.00 -11.26
CA GLY A 11 -14.17 -17.21 -11.39
C GLY A 11 -13.99 -15.71 -11.09
N ASP A 12 -15.13 -15.04 -10.86
CA ASP A 12 -15.18 -13.59 -10.64
C ASP A 12 -14.47 -13.16 -9.37
N GLY A 13 -14.55 -13.95 -8.31
CA GLY A 13 -13.85 -13.68 -7.06
C GLY A 13 -12.33 -13.62 -7.26
N ARG A 14 -11.77 -14.56 -8.03
CA ARG A 14 -10.34 -14.51 -8.37
C ARG A 14 -9.99 -13.28 -9.20
N ARG A 15 -10.77 -12.98 -10.24
CA ARG A 15 -10.53 -11.77 -11.07
C ARG A 15 -10.53 -10.49 -10.24
N LYS A 16 -11.45 -10.39 -9.31
CA LYS A 16 -11.57 -9.26 -8.40
C LYS A 16 -10.32 -9.11 -7.51
N VAL A 17 -9.93 -10.17 -6.81
CA VAL A 17 -8.74 -10.15 -5.94
C VAL A 17 -7.48 -9.83 -6.76
N MET A 18 -7.31 -10.42 -7.93
CA MET A 18 -6.17 -10.14 -8.81
C MET A 18 -6.15 -8.70 -9.31
N ARG A 19 -7.31 -8.10 -9.59
CA ARG A 19 -7.40 -6.68 -9.97
C ARG A 19 -6.99 -5.77 -8.83
N LEU A 20 -7.47 -6.03 -7.61
CA LEU A 20 -7.09 -5.28 -6.41
C LEU A 20 -5.59 -5.36 -6.15
N LEU A 21 -5.02 -6.57 -6.25
CA LEU A 21 -3.58 -6.80 -6.14
C LEU A 21 -2.78 -6.03 -7.20
N ALA A 22 -3.23 -6.04 -8.45
CA ALA A 22 -2.55 -5.34 -9.53
C ALA A 22 -2.49 -3.82 -9.28
N VAL A 23 -3.60 -3.22 -8.79
CA VAL A 23 -3.63 -1.80 -8.45
C VAL A 23 -2.73 -1.51 -7.24
N ALA A 24 -2.77 -2.35 -6.19
CA ALA A 24 -1.92 -2.18 -5.03
C ALA A 24 -0.42 -2.25 -5.39
N LEU A 25 -0.02 -3.24 -6.20
CA LEU A 25 1.36 -3.40 -6.69
C LEU A 25 1.80 -2.20 -7.53
N GLY A 26 0.98 -1.77 -8.49
CA GLY A 26 1.28 -0.61 -9.33
C GLY A 26 1.40 0.69 -8.53
N THR A 27 0.58 0.86 -7.50
CA THR A 27 0.67 1.99 -6.57
C THR A 27 1.99 1.93 -5.79
N MET A 28 2.34 0.76 -5.25
CA MET A 28 3.58 0.57 -4.50
C MET A 28 4.83 0.79 -5.35
N ASP A 29 4.83 0.39 -6.62
CA ASP A 29 5.93 0.67 -7.54
C ASP A 29 6.24 2.18 -7.62
N LYS A 30 5.21 3.03 -7.59
CA LYS A 30 5.39 4.48 -7.61
C LYS A 30 5.89 5.03 -6.26
N VAL A 31 5.43 4.47 -5.15
CA VAL A 31 5.98 4.79 -3.82
C VAL A 31 7.48 4.49 -3.79
N VAL A 32 7.88 3.31 -4.24
CA VAL A 32 9.29 2.90 -4.29
C VAL A 32 10.09 3.79 -5.24
N ALA A 33 9.56 4.12 -6.41
CA ALA A 33 10.24 4.99 -7.38
C ALA A 33 10.55 6.38 -6.78
N VAL A 34 9.60 6.98 -6.07
CA VAL A 34 9.80 8.26 -5.37
C VAL A 34 10.85 8.13 -4.27
N ASN A 35 10.78 7.06 -3.48
CA ASN A 35 11.75 6.82 -2.41
C ASN A 35 13.17 6.64 -2.95
N TYR A 36 13.34 5.93 -4.05
CA TYR A 36 14.64 5.73 -4.69
C TYR A 36 15.21 7.02 -5.27
N GLU A 37 14.39 7.80 -5.97
CA GLU A 37 14.83 9.10 -6.50
C GLU A 37 15.31 10.01 -5.37
N ARG A 38 14.56 10.08 -4.26
CA ARG A 38 14.89 10.93 -3.12
C ARG A 38 16.05 10.41 -2.28
N ARG A 39 16.21 9.09 -2.16
CA ARG A 39 17.23 8.49 -1.32
C ARG A 39 18.62 8.43 -1.98
N PHE A 40 18.63 8.12 -3.28
CA PHE A 40 19.88 7.79 -3.98
C PHE A 40 20.38 8.90 -4.90
N ARG A 41 19.57 9.94 -5.13
CA ARG A 41 20.00 11.08 -5.93
C ARG A 41 20.11 12.35 -5.10
N PRO A 42 21.15 13.18 -5.37
CA PRO A 42 21.22 14.53 -4.83
C PRO A 42 19.97 15.35 -5.23
N LYS A 43 19.46 16.17 -4.32
CA LYS A 43 18.22 16.95 -4.52
C LYS A 43 18.27 17.87 -5.75
N GLU A 44 19.47 18.33 -6.10
CA GLU A 44 19.73 19.24 -7.21
C GLU A 44 19.46 18.61 -8.58
N ILE A 45 19.50 17.27 -8.66
CA ILE A 45 19.26 16.51 -9.90
C ILE A 45 17.96 15.71 -9.88
N TRP A 46 17.09 15.92 -8.89
CA TRP A 46 15.76 15.29 -8.89
C TRP A 46 14.94 15.77 -10.09
N HIS A 47 14.36 14.84 -10.81
CA HIS A 47 13.43 15.17 -11.88
C HIS A 47 12.03 15.42 -11.31
N ARG A 48 11.76 16.67 -10.89
CA ARG A 48 10.51 17.05 -10.20
C ARG A 48 9.24 16.68 -10.96
N PRO A 49 9.12 16.88 -12.29
CA PRO A 49 7.92 16.46 -13.02
C PRO A 49 7.63 14.96 -12.90
N TRP A 50 8.66 14.14 -12.84
CA TRP A 50 8.52 12.70 -12.62
C TRP A 50 8.05 12.39 -11.20
N LEU A 51 8.60 13.02 -10.19
CA LEU A 51 8.18 12.86 -8.80
C LEU A 51 6.71 13.25 -8.62
N GLU A 52 6.29 14.37 -9.18
CA GLU A 52 4.89 14.85 -9.15
C GLU A 52 3.94 13.86 -9.86
N GLN A 53 4.36 13.32 -10.99
CA GLN A 53 3.59 12.29 -11.70
C GLN A 53 3.46 11.01 -10.87
N CYS A 54 4.54 10.56 -10.23
CA CYS A 54 4.49 9.41 -9.34
C CYS A 54 3.59 9.67 -8.13
N ASP A 55 3.69 10.83 -7.49
CA ASP A 55 2.85 11.22 -6.35
C ASP A 55 1.36 11.28 -6.72
N LYS A 56 1.05 11.76 -7.93
CA LYS A 56 -0.32 11.72 -8.46
C LYS A 56 -0.81 10.27 -8.60
N GLN A 57 0.00 9.39 -9.19
CA GLN A 57 -0.37 7.98 -9.37
C GLN A 57 -0.53 7.26 -8.03
N VAL A 58 0.31 7.55 -7.04
CA VAL A 58 0.16 7.03 -5.67
C VAL A 58 -1.15 7.50 -5.06
N THR A 59 -1.46 8.78 -5.18
CA THR A 59 -2.70 9.37 -4.66
C THR A 59 -3.93 8.72 -5.28
N ASP A 60 -3.96 8.63 -6.61
CA ASP A 60 -5.07 8.04 -7.35
C ASP A 60 -5.24 6.56 -7.02
N GLY A 61 -4.14 5.81 -6.93
CA GLY A 61 -4.15 4.39 -6.62
C GLY A 61 -4.67 4.08 -5.21
N TYR A 62 -4.16 4.76 -4.19
CA TYR A 62 -4.64 4.57 -2.82
C TYR A 62 -6.10 5.01 -2.65
N ARG A 63 -6.51 6.13 -3.20
CA ARG A 63 -7.92 6.57 -3.15
C ARG A 63 -8.85 5.62 -3.87
N TRP A 64 -8.43 5.08 -5.02
CA TRP A 64 -9.21 4.06 -5.71
C TRP A 64 -9.37 2.80 -4.84
N LEU A 65 -8.30 2.34 -4.20
CA LEU A 65 -8.34 1.18 -3.29
C LEU A 65 -9.21 1.46 -2.05
N ASP A 66 -9.11 2.66 -1.47
CA ASP A 66 -9.94 3.05 -0.31
C ASP A 66 -11.43 3.07 -0.64
N ASN A 67 -11.78 3.42 -1.86
CA ASN A 67 -13.16 3.38 -2.35
C ASN A 67 -13.62 2.00 -2.84
N ALA A 68 -12.72 1.03 -2.99
CA ALA A 68 -13.02 -0.29 -3.54
C ALA A 68 -13.55 -1.29 -2.51
N PHE A 69 -13.55 -0.96 -1.23
CA PHE A 69 -14.06 -1.85 -0.18
C PHE A 69 -15.54 -2.18 -0.39
N GLU A 70 -15.87 -3.46 -0.46
CA GLU A 70 -17.27 -3.93 -0.59
C GLU A 70 -17.86 -4.43 0.72
N GLY A 71 -17.06 -4.51 1.79
CA GLY A 71 -17.47 -4.93 3.11
C GLY A 71 -16.43 -4.56 4.15
N GLU A 72 -16.19 -5.43 5.10
CA GLU A 72 -15.13 -5.30 6.08
C GLU A 72 -13.74 -5.35 5.42
N TRP A 73 -13.62 -6.13 4.34
CA TRP A 73 -12.40 -6.31 3.55
C TRP A 73 -12.58 -5.78 2.11
N LEU A 74 -11.49 -5.60 1.40
CA LEU A 74 -11.50 -5.09 0.02
C LEU A 74 -12.45 -5.86 -0.91
N ALA A 75 -12.39 -7.19 -0.83
CA ALA A 75 -13.16 -8.05 -1.73
C ALA A 75 -14.53 -8.48 -1.17
N GLY A 76 -14.92 -8.02 0.02
CA GLY A 76 -16.20 -8.34 0.65
C GLY A 76 -16.07 -8.71 2.12
N THR A 77 -16.60 -9.88 2.50
CA THR A 77 -16.70 -10.33 3.90
C THR A 77 -15.51 -11.13 4.41
N ASN A 78 -14.64 -11.61 3.52
CA ASN A 78 -13.49 -12.42 3.88
C ASN A 78 -12.19 -11.72 3.50
N MET A 79 -11.21 -11.81 4.41
CA MET A 79 -9.86 -11.34 4.15
C MET A 79 -9.22 -12.11 3.00
N THR A 80 -8.53 -11.41 2.12
CA THR A 80 -7.82 -11.96 0.97
C THR A 80 -6.36 -11.53 0.93
N GLN A 81 -5.60 -12.05 -0.02
CA GLN A 81 -4.23 -11.61 -0.25
C GLN A 81 -4.14 -10.12 -0.58
N ALA A 82 -5.19 -9.53 -1.18
CA ALA A 82 -5.21 -8.10 -1.49
C ALA A 82 -5.15 -7.24 -0.22
N ASP A 83 -5.87 -7.63 0.83
CA ASP A 83 -5.89 -6.92 2.11
C ASP A 83 -4.51 -6.96 2.79
N ILE A 84 -3.91 -8.14 2.86
CA ILE A 84 -2.58 -8.33 3.45
C ILE A 84 -1.53 -7.51 2.70
N THR A 85 -1.54 -7.59 1.37
CA THR A 85 -0.59 -6.85 0.52
C THR A 85 -0.75 -5.34 0.69
N LEU A 86 -1.99 -4.86 0.69
CA LEU A 86 -2.28 -3.43 0.85
C LEU A 86 -1.88 -2.92 2.23
N ALA A 87 -2.12 -3.68 3.30
CA ALA A 87 -1.71 -3.31 4.65
C ALA A 87 -0.19 -3.16 4.77
N VAL A 88 0.58 -4.12 4.23
CA VAL A 88 2.06 -4.05 4.21
C VAL A 88 2.54 -2.82 3.43
N PHE A 89 1.92 -2.51 2.30
CA PHE A 89 2.29 -1.35 1.48
C PHE A 89 1.91 -0.03 2.13
N TRP A 90 0.78 0.00 2.81
CA TRP A 90 0.34 1.15 3.59
C TRP A 90 1.31 1.48 4.72
N ASP A 91 1.71 0.46 5.49
CA ASP A 91 2.70 0.61 6.57
C ASP A 91 4.05 1.10 6.04
N PHE A 92 4.54 0.53 4.95
CA PHE A 92 5.76 1.01 4.29
C PHE A 92 5.64 2.49 3.86
N GLY A 93 4.52 2.87 3.27
CA GLY A 93 4.26 4.26 2.87
C GLY A 93 4.30 5.20 4.08
N ARG A 94 3.65 4.83 5.17
CA ARG A 94 3.65 5.61 6.41
C ARG A 94 5.02 5.70 7.07
N ALA A 95 5.79 4.64 7.04
CA ALA A 95 7.16 4.63 7.57
C ALA A 95 8.10 5.54 6.76
N THR A 96 7.88 5.67 5.45
CA THR A 96 8.76 6.41 4.56
C THR A 96 8.31 7.85 4.28
N ARG A 97 7.00 8.11 4.27
CA ARG A 97 6.40 9.42 3.92
C ARG A 97 5.14 9.70 4.74
N PRO A 98 5.24 9.81 6.07
CA PRO A 98 4.07 9.92 6.95
C PRO A 98 3.14 11.08 6.59
N ASN A 99 3.66 12.29 6.42
CA ASN A 99 2.85 13.47 6.11
C ASN A 99 2.14 13.36 4.75
N PHE A 100 2.78 12.75 3.75
CA PHE A 100 2.15 12.49 2.45
C PHE A 100 1.00 11.51 2.59
N MET A 101 1.21 10.40 3.30
CA MET A 101 0.19 9.37 3.51
C MET A 101 -1.01 9.91 4.31
N ASP A 102 -0.77 10.72 5.33
CA ASP A 102 -1.83 11.34 6.13
C ASP A 102 -2.74 12.26 5.28
N ARG A 103 -2.17 12.97 4.31
CA ARG A 103 -2.94 13.84 3.38
C ARG A 103 -3.80 13.08 2.37
N LEU A 104 -3.60 11.77 2.18
CA LEU A 104 -4.41 10.97 1.25
C LEU A 104 -5.86 10.84 1.69
N GLY A 105 -6.12 10.82 3.00
CA GLY A 105 -7.46 10.69 3.56
C GLY A 105 -8.08 9.29 3.39
N CYS A 106 -7.25 8.24 3.28
CA CYS A 106 -7.67 6.85 3.07
C CYS A 106 -7.99 6.16 4.39
N GLY A 107 -9.13 6.48 4.99
CA GLY A 107 -9.53 6.02 6.32
C GLY A 107 -9.79 4.52 6.39
N ARG A 108 -10.41 3.93 5.35
CA ARG A 108 -10.72 2.50 5.34
C ARG A 108 -9.47 1.62 5.24
N ILE A 109 -8.50 2.04 4.42
CA ILE A 109 -7.20 1.37 4.36
C ILE A 109 -6.49 1.46 5.70
N ALA A 110 -6.48 2.63 6.34
CA ALA A 110 -5.82 2.84 7.63
C ALA A 110 -6.44 1.97 8.73
N GLU A 111 -7.77 1.86 8.80
CA GLU A 111 -8.48 0.98 9.74
C GLU A 111 -8.13 -0.49 9.51
N MET A 112 -8.20 -0.95 8.27
CA MET A 112 -7.86 -2.33 7.91
C MET A 112 -6.40 -2.66 8.25
N ALA A 113 -5.46 -1.79 7.91
CA ALA A 113 -4.05 -1.97 8.21
C ALA A 113 -3.82 -2.07 9.73
N HIS A 114 -4.44 -1.19 10.51
CA HIS A 114 -4.38 -1.24 11.97
C HIS A 114 -4.90 -2.56 12.56
N LEU A 115 -6.02 -3.09 12.03
CA LEU A 115 -6.55 -4.39 12.45
C LEU A 115 -5.57 -5.53 12.14
N LEU A 116 -4.96 -5.53 10.97
CA LEU A 116 -4.00 -6.57 10.56
C LEU A 116 -2.69 -6.48 11.34
N GLU A 117 -2.18 -5.29 11.60
CA GLU A 117 -0.97 -5.06 12.42
C GLU A 117 -1.09 -5.63 13.84
N ALA A 118 -2.30 -5.67 14.42
CA ALA A 118 -2.55 -6.24 15.71
C ALA A 118 -2.55 -7.78 15.73
N THR A 119 -2.52 -8.43 14.58
CA THR A 119 -2.54 -9.91 14.46
C THR A 119 -1.17 -10.52 14.71
N ALA A 120 -1.15 -11.75 15.24
CA ALA A 120 0.09 -12.45 15.56
C ALA A 120 1.04 -12.64 14.33
N PRO A 121 0.58 -12.97 13.10
CA PRO A 121 1.46 -13.05 11.94
C PRO A 121 2.14 -11.73 11.59
N PHE A 122 1.43 -10.60 11.66
CA PHE A 122 2.02 -9.28 11.43
C PHE A 122 3.02 -8.91 12.52
N GLN A 123 2.69 -9.14 13.78
CA GLN A 123 3.60 -8.90 14.91
C GLN A 123 4.90 -9.71 14.78
N ALA A 124 4.80 -10.97 14.38
CA ALA A 124 5.96 -11.85 14.22
C ALA A 124 6.86 -11.50 13.03
N THR A 125 6.36 -10.74 12.05
CA THR A 125 7.07 -10.37 10.81
C THR A 125 7.41 -8.89 10.74
N GLN A 126 7.17 -8.12 11.80
CA GLN A 126 7.56 -6.72 11.85
C GLN A 126 9.07 -6.59 11.64
N ARG A 127 9.43 -5.77 10.65
CA ARG A 127 10.82 -5.38 10.45
C ARG A 127 11.20 -4.27 11.44
N GLU A 128 12.38 -4.34 12.00
CA GLU A 128 13.04 -3.14 12.52
C GLU A 128 13.23 -2.19 11.32
N ALA A 129 12.41 -1.15 11.26
CA ALA A 129 12.54 -0.15 10.22
C ALA A 129 13.84 0.61 10.46
N GLU A 130 14.83 0.45 9.58
CA GLU A 130 15.90 1.44 9.52
C GLU A 130 15.26 2.80 9.19
N PRO A 131 15.44 3.81 10.05
CA PRO A 131 14.92 5.13 9.76
C PRO A 131 15.52 5.62 8.45
N LEU A 132 14.65 6.03 7.52
CA LEU A 132 15.12 6.70 6.32
C LEU A 132 15.83 8.00 6.72
N PRO A 133 16.91 8.38 6.02
CA PRO A 133 17.56 9.65 6.26
C PRO A 133 16.53 10.79 6.22
N SER A 134 16.64 11.74 7.13
CA SER A 134 15.69 12.86 7.25
C SER A 134 15.48 13.66 5.95
N ASN A 135 16.45 13.65 5.06
CA ASN A 135 16.38 14.27 3.72
C ASN A 135 15.58 13.44 2.69
N ALA A 136 15.26 12.17 2.99
CA ALA A 136 14.43 11.31 2.15
C ALA A 136 12.94 11.37 2.56
N LEU A 137 12.64 11.94 3.71
CA LEU A 137 11.31 11.91 4.32
C LEU A 137 10.34 12.95 3.76
N GLU A 138 10.69 13.83 2.82
CA GLU A 138 9.75 14.76 2.11
C GLU A 138 10.44 15.73 1.15
#